data_29962263011b6c0ac3c6ede7d1b1e109
#
_entry.id   29962263011b6c0ac3c6ede7d1b1e109
#
_cell.length_a   1.000
_cell.length_b   1.000
_cell.length_c   1.000
_cell.angle_alpha   90.00
_cell.angle_beta   90.00
_cell.angle_gamma   90.00
#
_symmetry.space_group_name_H-M   'P 1'
#
loop_
_entity.id
_entity.type
_entity.pdbx_description
1 polymer ?
#
loop_
_entity_poly.entity_id
_entity_poly.type
_entity_poly.pdbx_seq_one_letter_code
_entity_poly.pdbx_strand_id
1 'polypeptide(L)'
;FYKELRDMIQVAAVNYAYPVDYLTYQNLDFGTVKGFSAAYDLRRTGNVSLTANYTLQFADGTGSSATSGINLVTTGMPNLRTLIPLNYDQRHALTATVNYSFASGKDYNGPMWFGKRIFENFGANFIVSAGSGTPFSKQGNITQEAAFGINDRSVLEGSINGSRLPWSFRVSTRISKRFNIKWDKKDGGKKQIGINTYVQIQNLLNNKNIISVYRATGNPDDDGYLSNAAAQAEIASKNDPQSFTDLYRMRVESPNNYSMPRMARLGVSIDF
;
A
#
# COMPACT_ATOMS: atom_id res chain seq x y z
N PHE A 1 6.19 -2.37 -22.31
CA PHE A 1 7.55 -2.05 -21.88
C PHE A 1 8.29 -3.32 -21.43
N TYR A 2 9.60 -3.28 -21.61
CA TYR A 2 10.53 -4.29 -21.11
C TYR A 2 11.73 -3.56 -20.52
N LYS A 3 12.13 -3.91 -19.30
CA LYS A 3 13.27 -3.34 -18.58
C LYS A 3 14.16 -4.46 -18.08
N GLU A 4 15.44 -4.37 -18.35
CA GLU A 4 16.46 -5.20 -17.72
C GLU A 4 17.12 -4.44 -16.59
N LEU A 5 17.16 -5.07 -15.43
CA LEU A 5 17.88 -4.59 -14.25
C LEU A 5 19.17 -5.41 -14.17
N ARG A 6 20.28 -4.78 -14.48
CA ARG A 6 21.61 -5.42 -14.47
C ARG A 6 22.43 -4.86 -13.34
N ASP A 7 23.37 -5.63 -12.88
CA ASP A 7 24.38 -5.20 -11.90
C ASP A 7 23.75 -4.64 -10.61
N MET A 8 22.63 -5.23 -10.17
CA MET A 8 22.01 -4.85 -8.91
C MET A 8 22.90 -5.25 -7.75
N ILE A 9 22.96 -4.36 -6.75
CA ILE A 9 23.82 -4.51 -5.59
C ILE A 9 23.26 -5.61 -4.69
N GLN A 10 24.14 -6.55 -4.27
CA GLN A 10 23.83 -7.60 -3.30
C GLN A 10 25.02 -7.75 -2.32
N VAL A 11 24.70 -8.11 -1.08
CA VAL A 11 25.72 -8.48 -0.12
C VAL A 11 26.39 -9.80 -0.54
N ALA A 12 27.71 -9.86 -0.44
CA ALA A 12 28.51 -11.03 -0.75
C ALA A 12 29.64 -11.20 0.27
N ALA A 13 30.07 -12.44 0.49
CA ALA A 13 31.24 -12.75 1.29
C ALA A 13 32.51 -12.66 0.43
N VAL A 14 33.53 -12.01 0.98
CA VAL A 14 34.90 -12.08 0.48
C VAL A 14 35.64 -13.09 1.34
N ASN A 15 35.69 -14.33 0.86
CA ASN A 15 36.35 -15.44 1.53
C ASN A 15 37.86 -15.38 1.28
N TYR A 16 38.63 -15.93 2.21
CA TYR A 16 40.09 -15.96 2.21
C TYR A 16 40.73 -14.57 2.23
N ALA A 17 40.02 -13.57 2.74
CA ALA A 17 40.61 -12.24 2.99
C ALA A 17 41.48 -12.25 4.23
N TYR A 18 42.63 -11.52 4.17
CA TYR A 18 43.48 -11.36 5.34
C TYR A 18 43.15 -10.02 6.04
N PRO A 19 43.05 -9.97 7.38
CA PRO A 19 43.26 -11.06 8.35
C PRO A 19 42.00 -11.91 8.62
N VAL A 20 40.83 -11.50 8.14
CA VAL A 20 39.55 -12.21 8.34
C VAL A 20 38.65 -12.06 7.12
N ASP A 21 37.77 -13.01 6.91
CA ASP A 21 36.71 -12.92 5.92
C ASP A 21 35.73 -11.78 6.28
N TYR A 22 35.25 -11.09 5.29
CA TYR A 22 34.29 -9.98 5.51
C TYR A 22 33.17 -9.97 4.47
N LEU A 23 32.11 -9.26 4.82
CA LEU A 23 30.98 -9.02 3.93
C LEU A 23 31.12 -7.66 3.24
N THR A 24 30.80 -7.61 1.95
CA THR A 24 30.80 -6.38 1.17
C THR A 24 29.63 -6.40 0.18
N TYR A 25 29.42 -5.27 -0.50
CA TYR A 25 28.44 -5.18 -1.57
C TYR A 25 29.11 -5.40 -2.91
N GLN A 26 28.45 -6.21 -3.75
CA GLN A 26 28.89 -6.50 -5.11
C GLN A 26 27.71 -6.42 -6.09
N ASN A 27 28.00 -6.20 -7.35
CA ASN A 27 27.00 -6.14 -8.42
C ASN A 27 26.73 -7.56 -8.92
N LEU A 28 25.86 -8.30 -8.23
CA LEU A 28 25.63 -9.73 -8.50
C LEU A 28 24.23 -10.04 -9.02
N ASP A 29 23.25 -9.23 -8.67
CA ASP A 29 21.85 -9.50 -8.97
C ASP A 29 21.43 -8.93 -10.31
N PHE A 30 20.43 -9.57 -10.88
CA PHE A 30 19.74 -9.09 -12.06
C PHE A 30 18.23 -9.31 -11.97
N GLY A 31 17.49 -8.64 -12.80
CA GLY A 31 16.04 -8.80 -12.88
C GLY A 31 15.49 -8.30 -14.20
N THR A 32 14.26 -8.66 -14.46
CA THR A 32 13.49 -8.20 -15.61
C THR A 32 12.13 -7.70 -15.17
N VAL A 33 11.70 -6.59 -15.73
CA VAL A 33 10.34 -6.08 -15.57
C VAL A 33 9.72 -5.94 -16.95
N LYS A 34 8.67 -6.69 -17.20
CA LYS A 34 7.93 -6.63 -18.47
C LYS A 34 6.46 -6.36 -18.20
N GLY A 35 5.83 -5.62 -19.10
CA GLY A 35 4.45 -5.26 -18.86
C GLY A 35 3.82 -4.43 -19.94
N PHE A 36 2.56 -4.12 -19.68
CA PHE A 36 1.72 -3.29 -20.53
C PHE A 36 1.12 -2.18 -19.64
N SER A 37 1.07 -0.96 -20.15
CA SER A 37 0.36 0.14 -19.50
C SER A 37 -0.59 0.81 -20.47
N ALA A 38 -1.78 1.14 -19.98
CA ALA A 38 -2.78 1.90 -20.70
C ALA A 38 -3.17 3.13 -19.87
N ALA A 39 -3.28 4.27 -20.53
CA ALA A 39 -3.77 5.50 -19.95
C ALA A 39 -4.99 6.00 -20.75
N TYR A 40 -6.00 6.42 -20.03
CA TYR A 40 -7.18 7.04 -20.61
C TYR A 40 -7.42 8.40 -19.96
N ASP A 41 -7.50 9.44 -20.76
CA ASP A 41 -7.75 10.80 -20.30
C ASP A 41 -8.96 11.38 -21.01
N LEU A 42 -10.05 11.55 -20.25
CA LEU A 42 -11.24 12.26 -20.69
C LEU A 42 -11.11 13.71 -20.23
N ARG A 43 -10.80 14.60 -21.20
CA ARG A 43 -10.84 16.03 -20.96
C ARG A 43 -12.21 16.45 -20.49
N ARG A 44 -12.27 17.54 -19.76
CA ARG A 44 -13.53 18.04 -19.20
C ARG A 44 -14.63 18.10 -20.27
N THR A 45 -15.62 17.21 -20.09
CA THR A 45 -16.83 17.16 -20.91
C THR A 45 -18.01 17.48 -20.01
N GLY A 46 -18.61 18.67 -20.21
CA GLY A 46 -19.57 19.20 -19.25
C GLY A 46 -18.93 19.44 -17.88
N ASN A 47 -19.35 18.68 -16.88
CA ASN A 47 -18.90 18.81 -15.49
C ASN A 47 -17.91 17.72 -15.05
N VAL A 48 -17.60 16.76 -15.93
CA VAL A 48 -16.79 15.58 -15.61
C VAL A 48 -15.45 15.60 -16.32
N SER A 49 -14.38 15.27 -15.65
CA SER A 49 -13.13 14.81 -16.23
C SER A 49 -12.67 13.52 -15.55
N LEU A 50 -12.03 12.64 -16.31
CA LEU A 50 -11.55 11.34 -15.84
C LEU A 50 -10.15 11.11 -16.36
N THR A 51 -9.26 10.73 -15.48
CA THR A 51 -7.93 10.19 -15.82
C THR A 51 -7.82 8.80 -15.22
N ALA A 52 -7.59 7.79 -16.03
CA ALA A 52 -7.45 6.41 -15.58
C ALA A 52 -6.14 5.81 -16.12
N ASN A 53 -5.40 5.14 -15.27
CA ASN A 53 -4.16 4.46 -15.61
C ASN A 53 -4.26 3.01 -15.14
N TYR A 54 -3.93 2.10 -16.04
CA TYR A 54 -3.84 0.69 -15.75
C TYR A 54 -2.45 0.17 -16.14
N THR A 55 -1.85 -0.64 -15.28
CA THR A 55 -0.58 -1.31 -15.53
C THR A 55 -0.71 -2.79 -15.20
N LEU A 56 -0.32 -3.62 -16.15
CA LEU A 56 -0.03 -5.03 -15.95
C LEU A 56 1.48 -5.18 -16.03
N GLN A 57 2.11 -5.74 -14.98
CA GLN A 57 3.55 -5.98 -14.97
C GLN A 57 3.91 -7.33 -14.35
N PHE A 58 5.05 -7.85 -14.76
CA PHE A 58 5.71 -9.02 -14.19
C PHE A 58 7.15 -8.61 -13.90
N ALA A 59 7.55 -8.74 -12.64
CA ALA A 59 8.88 -8.38 -12.18
C ALA A 59 9.53 -9.59 -11.52
N ASP A 60 10.51 -10.17 -12.21
CA ASP A 60 11.24 -11.35 -11.77
C ASP A 60 12.74 -11.02 -11.67
N GLY A 61 13.44 -11.63 -10.73
CA GLY A 61 14.88 -11.41 -10.55
C GLY A 61 15.49 -12.34 -9.53
N THR A 62 16.77 -12.17 -9.26
CA THR A 62 17.53 -12.99 -8.30
C THR A 62 17.53 -12.42 -6.89
N GLY A 63 17.17 -11.15 -6.72
CA GLY A 63 17.04 -10.49 -5.42
C GLY A 63 16.22 -9.21 -5.51
N SER A 64 15.48 -8.89 -4.46
CA SER A 64 14.61 -7.71 -4.38
C SER A 64 15.27 -6.52 -3.69
N SER A 65 16.35 -6.74 -2.96
CA SER A 65 17.12 -5.72 -2.23
C SER A 65 18.56 -6.16 -2.06
N ALA A 66 19.44 -5.22 -1.74
CA ALA A 66 20.86 -5.48 -1.52
C ALA A 66 21.17 -6.49 -0.40
N THR A 67 20.20 -6.79 0.44
CA THR A 67 20.33 -7.73 1.57
C THR A 67 19.47 -8.99 1.41
N SER A 68 18.86 -9.20 0.26
CA SER A 68 17.99 -10.38 0.03
C SER A 68 18.68 -11.71 0.32
N GLY A 69 19.97 -11.83 0.03
CA GLY A 69 20.78 -13.03 0.23
C GLY A 69 21.57 -13.09 1.54
N ILE A 70 21.43 -12.12 2.44
CA ILE A 70 22.32 -12.00 3.62
C ILE A 70 22.33 -13.25 4.50
N ASN A 71 21.20 -13.89 4.70
CA ASN A 71 21.11 -15.09 5.53
C ASN A 71 21.86 -16.28 4.91
N LEU A 72 21.90 -16.41 3.60
CA LEU A 72 22.67 -17.44 2.91
C LEU A 72 24.17 -17.18 3.05
N VAL A 73 24.56 -15.92 2.81
CA VAL A 73 25.96 -15.52 2.84
C VAL A 73 26.55 -15.64 4.26
N THR A 74 25.81 -15.22 5.30
CA THR A 74 26.24 -15.35 6.70
C THR A 74 26.36 -16.79 7.19
N THR A 75 25.65 -17.73 6.53
CA THR A 75 25.76 -19.17 6.81
C THR A 75 26.79 -19.88 5.93
N GLY A 76 27.57 -19.13 5.15
CA GLY A 76 28.59 -19.66 4.25
C GLY A 76 28.04 -20.31 2.99
N MET A 77 26.75 -20.11 2.69
CA MET A 77 26.11 -20.62 1.49
C MET A 77 26.27 -19.62 0.32
N PRO A 78 26.35 -20.10 -0.92
CA PRO A 78 26.42 -19.22 -2.08
C PRO A 78 25.11 -18.45 -2.28
N ASN A 79 25.20 -17.28 -2.91
CA ASN A 79 24.02 -16.52 -3.30
C ASN A 79 23.09 -17.32 -4.20
N LEU A 80 21.79 -17.24 -3.93
CA LEU A 80 20.78 -17.87 -4.73
C LEU A 80 20.66 -17.16 -6.10
N ARG A 81 20.79 -17.90 -7.20
CA ARG A 81 20.67 -17.37 -8.57
C ARG A 81 19.44 -17.89 -9.29
N THR A 82 18.37 -18.13 -8.54
CA THR A 82 17.09 -18.57 -9.10
C THR A 82 16.21 -17.35 -9.33
N LEU A 83 15.53 -17.32 -10.47
CA LEU A 83 14.53 -16.29 -10.75
C LEU A 83 13.32 -16.47 -9.85
N ILE A 84 13.01 -15.44 -9.11
CA ILE A 84 11.88 -15.36 -8.21
C ILE A 84 11.08 -14.06 -8.49
N PRO A 85 9.77 -14.04 -8.21
CA PRO A 85 9.02 -12.79 -8.23
C PRO A 85 9.64 -11.79 -7.25
N LEU A 86 9.88 -10.58 -7.69
CA LEU A 86 10.44 -9.52 -6.83
C LEU A 86 9.37 -9.03 -5.85
N ASN A 87 9.76 -8.57 -4.66
CA ASN A 87 8.85 -8.13 -3.61
C ASN A 87 7.84 -7.05 -4.06
N TYR A 88 8.18 -6.29 -5.09
CA TYR A 88 7.34 -5.26 -5.69
C TYR A 88 6.59 -5.73 -6.96
N ASP A 89 6.55 -7.04 -7.24
CA ASP A 89 5.80 -7.62 -8.35
C ASP A 89 4.29 -7.53 -8.11
N GLN A 90 3.73 -6.33 -8.26
CA GLN A 90 2.30 -6.11 -8.28
C GLN A 90 1.78 -6.25 -9.71
N ARG A 91 1.10 -7.36 -10.02
CA ARG A 91 0.73 -7.69 -11.40
C ARG A 91 -0.26 -6.71 -12.00
N HIS A 92 -1.27 -6.30 -11.25
CA HIS A 92 -2.29 -5.37 -11.72
C HIS A 92 -2.31 -4.14 -10.83
N ALA A 93 -2.23 -2.97 -11.41
CA ALA A 93 -2.41 -1.70 -10.74
C ALA A 93 -3.35 -0.81 -11.56
N LEU A 94 -4.43 -0.36 -10.95
CA LEU A 94 -5.40 0.56 -11.52
C LEU A 94 -5.51 1.79 -10.62
N THR A 95 -5.38 2.97 -11.22
CA THR A 95 -5.68 4.23 -10.57
C THR A 95 -6.58 5.05 -11.48
N ALA A 96 -7.71 5.52 -10.96
CA ALA A 96 -8.61 6.40 -11.67
C ALA A 96 -8.94 7.63 -10.82
N THR A 97 -8.87 8.80 -11.43
CA THR A 97 -9.25 10.08 -10.81
C THR A 97 -10.43 10.66 -11.58
N VAL A 98 -11.56 10.79 -10.91
CA VAL A 98 -12.78 11.39 -11.45
C VAL A 98 -12.98 12.74 -10.79
N ASN A 99 -13.05 13.79 -11.57
CA ASN A 99 -13.39 15.13 -11.11
C ASN A 99 -14.77 15.51 -11.62
N TYR A 100 -15.63 15.93 -10.71
CA TYR A 100 -16.93 16.51 -11.02
C TYR A 100 -16.98 17.93 -10.47
N SER A 101 -17.19 18.93 -11.33
CA SER A 101 -17.18 20.31 -10.87
C SER A 101 -18.12 21.19 -11.66
N PHE A 102 -18.80 22.11 -10.95
CA PHE A 102 -19.58 23.17 -11.54
C PHE A 102 -18.75 24.44 -11.69
N ALA A 103 -18.91 25.09 -12.84
CA ALA A 103 -18.28 26.38 -13.11
C ALA A 103 -18.96 27.51 -12.34
N SER A 104 -18.41 28.71 -12.43
CA SER A 104 -19.00 29.93 -11.89
C SER A 104 -19.55 30.85 -13.00
N GLY A 105 -20.43 31.75 -12.63
CA GLY A 105 -20.91 32.80 -13.51
C GLY A 105 -21.74 32.29 -14.69
N LYS A 106 -21.43 32.75 -15.92
CA LYS A 106 -22.20 32.41 -17.13
C LYS A 106 -22.09 30.94 -17.53
N ASP A 107 -20.97 30.30 -17.18
CA ASP A 107 -20.69 28.89 -17.53
C ASP A 107 -21.28 27.90 -16.52
N TYR A 108 -22.04 28.38 -15.54
CA TYR A 108 -22.72 27.52 -14.59
C TYR A 108 -23.88 26.79 -15.23
N ASN A 109 -23.81 25.46 -15.26
CA ASN A 109 -24.80 24.55 -15.83
C ASN A 109 -25.46 23.64 -14.77
N GLY A 110 -25.33 23.98 -13.48
CA GLY A 110 -25.91 23.20 -12.39
C GLY A 110 -27.35 23.58 -12.06
N PRO A 111 -27.99 22.85 -11.12
CA PRO A 111 -29.35 23.14 -10.68
C PRO A 111 -29.43 24.50 -9.96
N MET A 112 -30.52 25.21 -10.20
CA MET A 112 -30.86 26.44 -9.51
C MET A 112 -31.93 26.15 -8.46
N TRP A 113 -31.74 26.65 -7.22
CA TRP A 113 -32.72 26.53 -6.14
C TRP A 113 -33.10 27.93 -5.66
N PHE A 114 -34.37 28.25 -5.67
CA PHE A 114 -34.88 29.61 -5.36
C PHE A 114 -34.13 30.71 -6.12
N GLY A 115 -33.84 30.50 -7.42
CA GLY A 115 -33.11 31.45 -8.25
C GLY A 115 -31.62 31.59 -7.93
N LYS A 116 -31.09 30.85 -6.97
CA LYS A 116 -29.67 30.89 -6.56
C LYS A 116 -28.90 29.68 -7.10
N ARG A 117 -27.66 29.88 -7.53
CA ARG A 117 -26.72 28.88 -8.01
C ARG A 117 -26.01 28.17 -6.84
N ILE A 118 -26.70 27.20 -6.23
CA ILE A 118 -26.22 26.58 -4.98
C ILE A 118 -24.91 25.85 -5.17
N PHE A 119 -24.69 25.20 -6.33
CA PHE A 119 -23.48 24.42 -6.61
C PHE A 119 -22.43 25.20 -7.41
N GLU A 120 -22.52 26.51 -7.50
CA GLU A 120 -21.48 27.34 -8.11
C GLU A 120 -20.15 27.17 -7.37
N ASN A 121 -19.04 26.93 -8.09
CA ASN A 121 -17.72 26.63 -7.55
C ASN A 121 -17.69 25.40 -6.62
N PHE A 122 -18.60 24.46 -6.80
CA PHE A 122 -18.57 23.15 -6.15
C PHE A 122 -17.70 22.19 -6.95
N GLY A 123 -16.88 21.40 -6.25
CA GLY A 123 -16.07 20.34 -6.83
C GLY A 123 -16.09 19.09 -5.96
N ALA A 124 -16.20 17.95 -6.61
CA ALA A 124 -16.02 16.63 -6.00
C ALA A 124 -14.95 15.87 -6.79
N ASN A 125 -13.90 15.46 -6.11
CA ASN A 125 -12.83 14.64 -6.65
C ASN A 125 -12.91 13.24 -6.03
N PHE A 126 -12.85 12.21 -6.85
CA PHE A 126 -12.79 10.82 -6.42
C PHE A 126 -11.51 10.19 -6.97
N ILE A 127 -10.76 9.54 -6.09
CA ILE A 127 -9.58 8.78 -6.45
C ILE A 127 -9.87 7.31 -6.12
N VAL A 128 -9.89 6.48 -7.15
CA VAL A 128 -10.07 5.04 -7.06
C VAL A 128 -8.73 4.37 -7.28
N SER A 129 -8.31 3.51 -6.39
CA SER A 129 -7.12 2.67 -6.56
C SER A 129 -7.46 1.22 -6.30
N ALA A 130 -7.06 0.35 -7.22
CA ALA A 130 -7.17 -1.10 -7.09
C ALA A 130 -5.86 -1.74 -7.52
N GLY A 131 -5.45 -2.78 -6.81
CA GLY A 131 -4.21 -3.48 -7.14
C GLY A 131 -4.23 -4.93 -6.69
N SER A 132 -3.58 -5.79 -7.46
CA SER A 132 -3.33 -7.16 -7.03
C SER A 132 -2.35 -7.15 -5.85
N GLY A 133 -2.43 -8.18 -5.01
CA GLY A 133 -1.48 -8.34 -3.91
C GLY A 133 -0.04 -8.48 -4.38
N THR A 134 0.89 -7.99 -3.56
CA THR A 134 2.32 -8.23 -3.70
C THR A 134 2.66 -9.67 -3.27
N PRO A 135 3.78 -10.23 -3.75
CA PRO A 135 4.16 -11.59 -3.39
C PRO A 135 4.70 -11.68 -1.97
N PHE A 136 4.56 -12.86 -1.36
CA PHE A 136 5.21 -13.24 -0.12
C PHE A 136 5.62 -14.71 -0.16
N SER A 137 6.58 -15.08 0.70
CA SER A 137 7.04 -16.46 0.85
C SER A 137 6.21 -17.17 1.90
N LYS A 138 5.51 -18.24 1.53
CA LYS A 138 4.74 -19.04 2.47
C LYS A 138 5.67 -19.90 3.34
N GLN A 139 5.25 -20.15 4.57
CA GLN A 139 5.97 -20.94 5.56
C GLN A 139 5.23 -22.27 5.81
N GLY A 140 5.95 -23.37 5.79
CA GLY A 140 5.38 -24.71 5.96
C GLY A 140 5.21 -25.12 7.43
N ASN A 141 5.94 -24.48 8.35
CA ASN A 141 5.81 -24.73 9.78
C ASN A 141 5.13 -23.58 10.49
N ILE A 142 4.40 -23.88 11.54
CA ILE A 142 3.79 -22.88 12.41
C ILE A 142 4.82 -22.44 13.44
N THR A 143 5.03 -21.15 13.56
CA THR A 143 5.91 -20.52 14.54
C THR A 143 5.11 -19.54 15.39
N GLN A 144 5.58 -19.29 16.61
CA GLN A 144 4.95 -18.34 17.53
C GLN A 144 5.34 -16.89 17.17
N GLU A 145 4.86 -16.39 16.03
CA GLU A 145 5.29 -15.10 15.48
C GLU A 145 4.84 -13.90 16.32
N ALA A 146 3.70 -14.02 17.02
CA ALA A 146 3.19 -12.93 17.86
C ALA A 146 3.86 -12.85 19.23
N ALA A 147 4.65 -13.83 19.63
CA ALA A 147 5.42 -13.78 20.88
C ALA A 147 6.79 -13.15 20.68
N PHE A 148 7.36 -12.62 21.76
CA PHE A 148 8.69 -12.03 21.75
C PHE A 148 9.79 -13.09 21.83
N GLY A 149 10.87 -12.84 21.09
CA GLY A 149 12.14 -13.53 21.29
C GLY A 149 12.18 -14.96 20.79
N ILE A 150 11.25 -15.34 19.92
CA ILE A 150 11.25 -16.67 19.33
C ILE A 150 12.04 -16.66 18.04
N ASN A 151 13.06 -17.50 18.03
CA ASN A 151 13.97 -17.71 16.90
C ASN A 151 13.69 -19.05 16.20
N ASP A 152 12.45 -19.46 16.11
CA ASP A 152 12.12 -20.65 15.35
C ASP A 152 12.42 -20.42 13.89
N ARG A 153 13.14 -21.38 13.29
CA ARG A 153 13.49 -21.30 11.88
C ARG A 153 12.22 -21.54 11.05
N SER A 154 11.89 -20.57 10.23
CA SER A 154 10.83 -20.74 9.24
C SER A 154 11.30 -21.65 8.12
N VAL A 155 10.49 -22.67 7.79
CA VAL A 155 10.71 -23.56 6.66
C VAL A 155 9.89 -23.05 5.49
N LEU A 156 10.55 -22.79 4.36
CA LEU A 156 9.88 -22.34 3.15
C LEU A 156 8.93 -23.41 2.61
N GLU A 157 7.68 -23.03 2.32
CA GLU A 157 6.72 -23.86 1.58
C GLU A 157 6.59 -23.34 0.16
N GLY A 158 6.97 -24.18 -0.81
CA GLY A 158 6.97 -23.80 -2.22
C GLY A 158 8.19 -22.96 -2.60
N SER A 159 7.97 -21.89 -3.36
CA SER A 159 9.02 -20.99 -3.83
C SER A 159 9.06 -19.69 -3.04
N ILE A 160 10.23 -19.05 -3.03
CA ILE A 160 10.36 -17.66 -2.49
C ILE A 160 9.41 -16.77 -3.29
N ASN A 161 8.61 -15.97 -2.56
CA ASN A 161 7.61 -15.08 -3.16
C ASN A 161 6.56 -15.80 -4.04
N GLY A 162 6.31 -17.09 -3.79
CA GLY A 162 5.37 -17.91 -4.57
C GLY A 162 3.89 -17.65 -4.25
N SER A 163 3.58 -17.08 -3.10
CA SER A 163 2.22 -16.72 -2.70
C SER A 163 1.97 -15.22 -2.85
N ARG A 164 0.68 -14.81 -2.85
CA ARG A 164 0.31 -13.41 -3.03
C ARG A 164 -0.71 -12.95 -2.01
N LEU A 165 -0.59 -11.70 -1.59
CA LEU A 165 -1.60 -11.03 -0.80
C LEU A 165 -2.90 -10.87 -1.59
N PRO A 166 -4.04 -10.70 -0.93
CA PRO A 166 -5.31 -10.38 -1.58
C PRO A 166 -5.27 -9.06 -2.34
N TRP A 167 -6.25 -8.86 -3.21
CA TRP A 167 -6.46 -7.58 -3.89
C TRP A 167 -6.76 -6.48 -2.88
N SER A 168 -6.23 -5.29 -3.17
CA SER A 168 -6.55 -4.07 -2.44
C SER A 168 -7.46 -3.18 -3.27
N PHE A 169 -8.44 -2.54 -2.63
CA PHE A 169 -9.33 -1.58 -3.27
C PHE A 169 -9.59 -0.41 -2.32
N ARG A 170 -9.41 0.81 -2.79
CA ARG A 170 -9.63 2.01 -2.01
C ARG A 170 -10.25 3.12 -2.87
N VAL A 171 -11.25 3.78 -2.31
CA VAL A 171 -11.82 5.01 -2.85
C VAL A 171 -11.58 6.13 -1.85
N SER A 172 -11.05 7.25 -2.31
CA SER A 172 -10.92 8.47 -1.53
C SER A 172 -11.65 9.60 -2.22
N THR A 173 -12.22 10.51 -1.46
CA THR A 173 -12.95 11.64 -2.03
C THR A 173 -12.57 12.94 -1.36
N ARG A 174 -12.60 14.03 -2.13
CA ARG A 174 -12.54 15.39 -1.63
C ARG A 174 -13.67 16.20 -2.25
N ILE A 175 -14.56 16.68 -1.41
CA ILE A 175 -15.65 17.55 -1.80
C ILE A 175 -15.30 18.94 -1.32
N SER A 176 -15.35 19.94 -2.21
CA SER A 176 -14.98 21.30 -1.89
C SER A 176 -15.99 22.29 -2.46
N LYS A 177 -16.13 23.41 -1.77
CA LYS A 177 -16.90 24.56 -2.22
C LYS A 177 -16.17 25.84 -1.94
N ARG A 178 -16.03 26.67 -2.98
CA ARG A 178 -15.43 27.99 -2.87
C ARG A 178 -16.52 29.07 -2.82
N PHE A 179 -16.41 29.94 -1.82
CA PHE A 179 -17.20 31.13 -1.64
C PHE A 179 -16.34 32.35 -1.95
N ASN A 180 -16.80 33.21 -2.85
CA ASN A 180 -16.12 34.46 -3.18
C ASN A 180 -16.89 35.64 -2.56
N ILE A 181 -16.32 36.23 -1.54
CA ILE A 181 -16.87 37.41 -0.89
C ILE A 181 -16.21 38.65 -1.50
N LYS A 182 -17.02 39.52 -2.10
CA LYS A 182 -16.57 40.73 -2.74
C LYS A 182 -17.13 41.94 -1.95
N TRP A 183 -16.30 42.92 -1.71
CA TRP A 183 -16.75 44.21 -1.14
C TRP A 183 -16.00 45.36 -1.79
N ASP A 184 -16.66 46.50 -1.85
CA ASP A 184 -16.11 47.71 -2.40
C ASP A 184 -15.30 48.45 -1.32
N LYS A 185 -14.10 48.92 -1.65
CA LYS A 185 -13.30 49.81 -0.80
C LYS A 185 -13.80 51.25 -0.91
N LYS A 186 -13.60 52.03 0.15
CA LYS A 186 -13.93 53.48 0.17
C LYS A 186 -13.19 54.29 -0.93
N ASP A 187 -12.05 53.75 -1.41
CA ASP A 187 -11.22 54.33 -2.47
C ASP A 187 -11.63 53.86 -3.90
N GLY A 188 -12.82 53.30 -4.07
CA GLY A 188 -13.32 52.83 -5.37
C GLY A 188 -12.71 51.50 -5.86
N GLY A 189 -11.80 50.91 -5.10
CA GLY A 189 -11.23 49.60 -5.41
C GLY A 189 -12.13 48.42 -4.96
N LYS A 190 -12.12 47.31 -5.68
CA LYS A 190 -12.82 46.10 -5.27
C LYS A 190 -11.84 45.14 -4.58
N LYS A 191 -12.17 44.67 -3.39
CA LYS A 191 -11.44 43.61 -2.71
C LYS A 191 -12.25 42.32 -2.75
N GLN A 192 -11.57 41.20 -2.90
CA GLN A 192 -12.21 39.89 -2.92
C GLN A 192 -11.44 38.96 -1.98
N ILE A 193 -12.16 38.19 -1.17
CA ILE A 193 -11.63 37.07 -0.41
C ILE A 193 -12.30 35.79 -0.91
N GLY A 194 -11.47 34.79 -1.17
CA GLY A 194 -11.92 33.42 -1.48
C GLY A 194 -11.87 32.57 -0.21
N ILE A 195 -12.98 31.99 0.17
CA ILE A 195 -13.03 30.97 1.24
C ILE A 195 -13.35 29.65 0.60
N ASN A 196 -12.42 28.70 0.69
CA ASN A 196 -12.60 27.35 0.19
C ASN A 196 -12.77 26.39 1.37
N THR A 197 -13.97 25.84 1.50
CA THR A 197 -14.28 24.79 2.48
C THR A 197 -14.22 23.43 1.81
N TYR A 198 -13.65 22.43 2.50
CA TYR A 198 -13.61 21.09 1.94
C TYR A 198 -13.75 20.00 3.00
N VAL A 199 -14.32 18.89 2.58
CA VAL A 199 -14.32 17.62 3.31
C VAL A 199 -13.50 16.63 2.49
N GLN A 200 -12.51 16.03 3.11
CA GLN A 200 -11.68 14.97 2.50
C GLN A 200 -11.89 13.69 3.29
N ILE A 201 -12.28 12.63 2.58
CA ILE A 201 -12.46 11.31 3.16
C ILE A 201 -11.52 10.34 2.47
N GLN A 202 -10.60 9.76 3.21
CA GLN A 202 -9.74 8.67 2.77
C GLN A 202 -10.40 7.35 3.12
N ASN A 203 -10.29 6.38 2.22
CA ASN A 203 -10.93 5.07 2.35
C ASN A 203 -12.44 5.20 2.61
N LEU A 204 -13.16 5.83 1.68
CA LEU A 204 -14.60 6.15 1.78
C LEU A 204 -15.43 4.90 2.10
N LEU A 205 -15.10 3.76 1.53
CA LEU A 205 -15.82 2.50 1.71
C LEU A 205 -15.42 1.75 2.98
N ASN A 206 -14.41 2.23 3.71
CA ASN A 206 -13.85 1.59 4.91
C ASN A 206 -13.39 0.14 4.65
N ASN A 207 -12.83 -0.14 3.47
CA ASN A 207 -12.30 -1.45 3.15
C ASN A 207 -11.07 -1.79 4.01
N LYS A 208 -11.08 -2.98 4.60
CA LYS A 208 -9.93 -3.54 5.31
C LYS A 208 -9.00 -4.19 4.29
N ASN A 209 -8.12 -3.41 3.66
CA ASN A 209 -7.13 -3.95 2.74
C ASN A 209 -5.98 -4.56 3.52
N ILE A 210 -5.68 -5.82 3.25
CA ILE A 210 -4.61 -6.57 3.88
C ILE A 210 -3.28 -6.15 3.24
N ILE A 211 -2.31 -5.74 4.08
CA ILE A 211 -0.96 -5.33 3.66
C ILE A 211 0.13 -6.27 4.16
N SER A 212 -0.20 -7.10 5.16
CA SER A 212 0.67 -8.13 5.69
C SER A 212 -0.15 -9.34 6.15
N VAL A 213 0.43 -10.51 6.10
CA VAL A 213 -0.16 -11.77 6.58
C VAL A 213 0.88 -12.59 7.32
N TYR A 214 0.42 -13.47 8.21
CA TYR A 214 1.26 -14.49 8.81
C TYR A 214 1.60 -15.56 7.76
N ARG A 215 2.89 -15.89 7.62
CA ARG A 215 3.37 -16.69 6.50
C ARG A 215 2.88 -18.13 6.52
N ALA A 216 2.63 -18.72 7.70
CA ALA A 216 2.15 -20.08 7.83
C ALA A 216 0.70 -20.23 7.37
N THR A 217 -0.16 -19.31 7.75
CA THR A 217 -1.61 -19.39 7.45
C THR A 217 -2.02 -18.59 6.22
N GLY A 218 -1.27 -17.53 5.89
CA GLY A 218 -1.69 -16.54 4.89
C GLY A 218 -2.82 -15.63 5.38
N ASN A 219 -3.12 -15.64 6.68
CA ASN A 219 -4.18 -14.86 7.32
C ASN A 219 -3.57 -13.64 8.04
N PRO A 220 -4.19 -12.45 8.02
CA PRO A 220 -3.71 -11.30 8.78
C PRO A 220 -3.98 -11.38 10.29
N ASP A 221 -4.93 -12.21 10.73
CA ASP A 221 -5.40 -12.29 12.11
C ASP A 221 -5.13 -13.65 12.80
N ASP A 222 -4.41 -14.56 12.12
CA ASP A 222 -4.12 -15.88 12.66
C ASP A 222 -2.76 -16.39 12.15
N ASP A 223 -1.82 -16.62 13.05
CA ASP A 223 -0.53 -17.22 12.74
C ASP A 223 -0.54 -18.77 12.80
N GLY A 224 -1.67 -19.37 13.20
CA GLY A 224 -1.86 -20.80 13.35
C GLY A 224 -1.34 -21.39 14.68
N TYR A 225 -0.65 -20.60 15.51
CA TYR A 225 -0.05 -21.12 16.74
C TYR A 225 -1.09 -21.63 17.73
N LEU A 226 -2.13 -20.84 17.99
CA LEU A 226 -3.17 -21.23 18.95
C LEU A 226 -3.96 -22.49 18.55
N SER A 227 -4.00 -22.84 17.27
CA SER A 227 -4.67 -24.05 16.76
C SER A 227 -3.75 -25.26 16.63
N ASN A 228 -2.44 -25.09 16.83
CA ASN A 228 -1.46 -26.16 16.72
C ASN A 228 -1.47 -27.09 17.93
N ALA A 229 -1.51 -28.40 17.72
CA ALA A 229 -1.55 -29.40 18.78
C ALA A 229 -0.33 -29.33 19.72
N ALA A 230 0.87 -29.09 19.19
CA ALA A 230 2.07 -28.95 20.02
C ALA A 230 2.00 -27.69 20.90
N ALA A 231 1.51 -26.57 20.36
CA ALA A 231 1.34 -25.33 21.09
C ALA A 231 0.25 -25.47 22.18
N GLN A 232 -0.81 -26.19 21.94
CA GLN A 232 -1.85 -26.45 22.94
C GLN A 232 -1.30 -27.18 24.18
N ALA A 233 -0.39 -28.13 24.02
CA ALA A 233 0.29 -28.79 25.14
C ALA A 233 1.15 -27.79 25.94
N GLU A 234 1.86 -26.91 25.26
CA GLU A 234 2.63 -25.85 25.90
C GLU A 234 1.74 -24.84 26.64
N ILE A 235 0.65 -24.40 25.99
CA ILE A 235 -0.32 -23.46 26.60
C ILE A 235 -0.91 -24.06 27.86
N ALA A 236 -1.30 -25.34 27.85
CA ALA A 236 -1.84 -26.04 29.02
C ALA A 236 -0.86 -26.10 30.19
N SER A 237 0.43 -26.01 29.94
CA SER A 237 1.49 -25.98 30.97
C SER A 237 1.72 -24.62 31.62
N LYS A 238 1.13 -23.56 31.09
CA LYS A 238 1.27 -22.19 31.65
C LYS A 238 0.48 -22.07 32.96
N ASN A 239 0.89 -21.16 33.84
CA ASN A 239 0.21 -20.90 35.11
C ASN A 239 -1.25 -20.45 34.92
N ASP A 240 -1.52 -19.68 33.88
CA ASP A 240 -2.86 -19.25 33.46
C ASP A 240 -2.99 -19.38 31.95
N PRO A 241 -3.45 -20.55 31.44
CA PRO A 241 -3.62 -20.80 30.02
C PRO A 241 -4.61 -19.87 29.32
N GLN A 242 -5.67 -19.46 30.03
CA GLN A 242 -6.68 -18.58 29.46
C GLN A 242 -6.13 -17.17 29.24
N SER A 243 -5.51 -16.61 30.25
CA SER A 243 -4.87 -15.28 30.16
C SER A 243 -3.80 -15.25 29.08
N PHE A 244 -2.98 -16.31 28.97
CA PHE A 244 -2.00 -16.42 27.90
C PHE A 244 -2.67 -16.38 26.51
N THR A 245 -3.73 -17.17 26.32
CA THR A 245 -4.47 -17.26 25.04
C THR A 245 -5.06 -15.91 24.65
N ASP A 246 -5.69 -15.22 25.59
CA ASP A 246 -6.33 -13.93 25.34
C ASP A 246 -5.30 -12.85 24.99
N LEU A 247 -4.19 -12.78 25.72
CA LEU A 247 -3.09 -11.85 25.43
C LEU A 247 -2.41 -12.17 24.08
N TYR A 248 -2.22 -13.46 23.78
CA TYR A 248 -1.67 -13.90 22.51
C TYR A 248 -2.56 -13.48 21.33
N ARG A 249 -3.88 -13.72 21.43
CA ARG A 249 -4.86 -13.33 20.41
C ARG A 249 -4.86 -11.82 20.18
N MET A 250 -4.87 -11.01 21.25
CA MET A 250 -4.78 -9.56 21.13
C MET A 250 -3.53 -9.09 20.35
N ARG A 251 -2.47 -9.89 20.42
CA ARG A 251 -1.23 -9.56 19.72
C ARG A 251 -1.20 -10.02 18.28
N VAL A 252 -1.82 -11.16 18.00
CA VAL A 252 -1.98 -11.69 16.63
C VAL A 252 -2.91 -10.81 15.81
N GLU A 253 -4.03 -10.35 16.38
CA GLU A 253 -4.96 -9.42 15.75
C GLU A 253 -4.36 -8.01 15.64
N SER A 254 -3.26 -7.90 14.87
CA SER A 254 -2.52 -6.65 14.74
C SER A 254 -3.15 -5.71 13.71
N PRO A 255 -3.53 -4.48 14.08
CA PRO A 255 -4.01 -3.49 13.13
C PRO A 255 -2.97 -3.12 12.05
N ASN A 256 -1.68 -3.41 12.29
CA ASN A 256 -0.60 -3.18 11.32
C ASN A 256 -0.66 -4.11 10.11
N ASN A 257 -1.45 -5.19 10.17
CA ASN A 257 -1.67 -6.08 9.04
C ASN A 257 -2.67 -5.51 8.02
N TYR A 258 -3.28 -4.38 8.35
CA TYR A 258 -4.29 -3.71 7.53
C TYR A 258 -3.89 -2.29 7.14
N SER A 259 -4.41 -1.84 6.02
CA SER A 259 -4.28 -0.44 5.61
C SER A 259 -5.10 0.47 6.54
N MET A 260 -4.81 1.78 6.46
CA MET A 260 -5.52 2.79 7.26
C MET A 260 -7.05 2.70 7.09
N PRO A 261 -7.81 2.76 8.19
CA PRO A 261 -9.28 2.81 8.16
C PRO A 261 -9.78 4.11 7.52
N ARG A 262 -11.09 4.26 7.43
CA ARG A 262 -11.69 5.50 6.94
C ARG A 262 -11.31 6.67 7.86
N MET A 263 -10.77 7.72 7.23
CA MET A 263 -10.46 8.98 7.89
C MET A 263 -11.14 10.14 7.19
N ALA A 264 -11.82 10.99 7.95
CA ALA A 264 -12.44 12.22 7.45
C ALA A 264 -11.72 13.45 8.02
N ARG A 265 -11.52 14.45 7.17
CA ARG A 265 -10.93 15.75 7.54
C ARG A 265 -11.79 16.87 6.97
N LEU A 266 -12.08 17.84 7.81
CA LEU A 266 -12.70 19.11 7.42
C LEU A 266 -11.60 20.18 7.38
N GLY A 267 -11.57 20.98 6.33
CA GLY A 267 -10.62 22.07 6.21
C GLY A 267 -11.23 23.30 5.58
N VAL A 268 -10.63 24.45 5.91
CA VAL A 268 -10.94 25.75 5.35
C VAL A 268 -9.65 26.42 4.92
N SER A 269 -9.59 26.91 3.69
CA SER A 269 -8.51 27.76 3.21
C SER A 269 -9.05 29.14 2.81
N ILE A 270 -8.29 30.17 3.11
CA ILE A 270 -8.68 31.57 2.83
C ILE A 270 -7.61 32.15 1.90
N ASP A 271 -8.05 32.63 0.73
CA ASP A 271 -7.23 33.28 -0.27
C ASP A 271 -7.53 34.80 -0.24
N PHE A 272 -6.51 35.66 -0.09
CA PHE A 272 -6.61 37.10 0.02
C PHE A 272 -6.28 37.85 -1.26
#